data_c855e6b1a1757d19b4c24164b2d6b8f1
#
_entry.id   c855e6b1a1757d19b4c24164b2d6b8f1
#
_cell.length_a   1.000
_cell.length_b   1.000
_cell.length_c   1.000
_cell.angle_alpha   90.00
_cell.angle_beta   90.00
_cell.angle_gamma   90.00
#
_symmetry.space_group_name_H-M   'P 1'
#
loop_
_entity.id
_entity.type
_entity.pdbx_description
1 polymer ?
#
loop_
_entity_poly.entity_id
_entity_poly.type
_entity_poly.pdbx_seq_one_letter_code
_entity_poly.pdbx_strand_id
1 'polypeptide(L)'
;MGITGVFKRGQKEDKFVQLLIDQADKTLEGLNLLEKWFRKEKVSEESLLDKMRAKEVEADEIRRILIDDLHNTFVTPLDREDIFNLSLHIDDMLDYGYTTVEAMHMLEIDEDAHLQKMVATMRDAAAELALAVKRLSANPRVAGEHARRAKKLENEVEQIYREAIAELFQKATDFNELMEMLRRREIYRHVSNMADRANQAADVLGMIVMKVI
;
A
#
# COMPACT_ATOMS: atom_id res chain seq x y z
N MET A 1 -17.11 25.22 44.28
CA MET A 1 -15.93 25.70 43.54
C MET A 1 -15.56 24.60 42.57
N GLY A 2 -16.02 24.69 41.33
CA GLY A 2 -15.79 23.72 40.30
C GLY A 2 -14.47 24.02 39.57
N ILE A 3 -13.60 23.04 39.50
CA ILE A 3 -12.38 23.09 38.67
C ILE A 3 -12.73 22.46 37.33
N THR A 4 -13.24 23.29 36.42
CA THR A 4 -13.31 22.92 35.00
C THR A 4 -11.94 23.13 34.38
N GLY A 5 -11.10 22.08 34.46
CA GLY A 5 -9.88 21.99 33.68
C GLY A 5 -10.23 21.75 32.23
N VAL A 6 -10.48 22.82 31.46
CA VAL A 6 -10.54 22.74 29.99
C VAL A 6 -9.14 22.46 29.50
N PHE A 7 -8.85 21.18 29.23
CA PHE A 7 -7.69 20.79 28.43
C PHE A 7 -7.91 21.37 27.03
N LYS A 8 -7.29 22.53 26.76
CA LYS A 8 -7.01 22.96 25.40
C LYS A 8 -6.06 21.92 24.77
N ARG A 9 -6.62 20.93 24.10
CA ARG A 9 -5.89 20.11 23.10
C ARG A 9 -5.47 21.06 21.98
N GLY A 10 -4.32 21.70 22.15
CA GLY A 10 -3.61 22.35 21.05
C GLY A 10 -3.21 21.27 20.08
N GLN A 11 -3.60 21.42 18.82
CA GLN A 11 -3.28 20.58 17.69
C GLN A 11 -1.76 20.55 17.46
N LYS A 12 -1.06 19.69 18.17
CA LYS A 12 0.13 19.04 17.66
C LYS A 12 -0.42 17.73 17.07
N GLU A 13 -0.36 17.58 15.75
CA GLU A 13 -0.62 16.28 15.15
C GLU A 13 0.21 15.26 15.92
N ASP A 14 -0.46 14.18 16.33
CA ASP A 14 0.22 13.20 17.14
C ASP A 14 1.33 12.58 16.29
N LYS A 15 2.52 12.46 16.88
CA LYS A 15 3.74 11.99 16.22
C LYS A 15 3.52 10.65 15.48
N PHE A 16 2.75 9.73 16.08
CA PHE A 16 2.48 8.43 15.47
C PHE A 16 1.59 8.55 14.24
N VAL A 17 0.56 9.39 14.31
CA VAL A 17 -0.31 9.64 13.15
C VAL A 17 0.48 10.32 12.04
N GLN A 18 1.40 11.25 12.36
CA GLN A 18 2.25 11.89 11.37
C GLN A 18 3.17 10.88 10.68
N LEU A 19 3.83 9.99 11.45
CA LEU A 19 4.67 8.94 10.86
C LEU A 19 3.89 7.97 9.96
N LEU A 20 2.65 7.62 10.33
CA LEU A 20 1.76 6.83 9.46
C LEU A 20 1.37 7.58 8.18
N ILE A 21 1.14 8.90 8.25
CA ILE A 21 0.89 9.75 7.09
C ILE A 21 2.11 9.76 6.18
N ASP A 22 3.29 10.00 6.74
CA ASP A 22 4.54 10.08 5.98
C ASP A 22 4.83 8.74 5.27
N GLN A 23 4.62 7.61 5.95
CA GLN A 23 4.78 6.28 5.38
C GLN A 23 3.77 6.02 4.24
N ALA A 24 2.49 6.33 4.46
CA ALA A 24 1.46 6.17 3.43
C ALA A 24 1.72 7.05 2.19
N ASP A 25 2.24 8.26 2.38
CA ASP A 25 2.65 9.13 1.28
C ASP A 25 3.85 8.55 0.50
N LYS A 26 4.82 7.92 1.17
CA LYS A 26 5.95 7.24 0.50
C LYS A 26 5.48 6.04 -0.31
N THR A 27 4.58 5.23 0.23
CA THR A 27 3.96 4.12 -0.49
C THR A 27 3.23 4.62 -1.75
N LEU A 28 2.45 5.68 -1.63
CA LEU A 28 1.78 6.29 -2.78
C LEU A 28 2.76 6.86 -3.81
N GLU A 29 3.87 7.51 -3.38
CA GLU A 29 4.94 7.97 -4.27
C GLU A 29 5.54 6.80 -5.07
N GLY A 30 5.84 5.67 -4.43
CA GLY A 30 6.36 4.47 -5.08
C GLY A 30 5.38 3.89 -6.11
N LEU A 31 4.11 3.74 -5.74
CA LEU A 31 3.09 3.22 -6.66
C LEU A 31 2.78 4.19 -7.83
N ASN A 32 2.91 5.50 -7.63
CA ASN A 32 2.86 6.47 -8.72
C ASN A 32 4.04 6.32 -9.70
N LEU A 33 5.25 6.00 -9.22
CA LEU A 33 6.40 5.71 -10.08
C LEU A 33 6.15 4.44 -10.90
N LEU A 34 5.64 3.39 -10.27
CA LEU A 34 5.32 2.14 -10.92
C LEU A 34 4.25 2.33 -12.01
N GLU A 35 3.16 3.01 -11.73
CA GLU A 35 2.12 3.30 -12.71
C GLU A 35 2.63 4.12 -13.90
N LYS A 36 3.44 5.16 -13.67
CA LYS A 36 4.04 5.96 -14.75
C LYS A 36 4.91 5.12 -15.68
N TRP A 37 5.66 4.18 -15.14
CA TRP A 37 6.46 3.27 -15.96
C TRP A 37 5.56 2.37 -16.83
N PHE A 38 4.51 1.79 -16.26
CA PHE A 38 3.53 1.01 -17.03
C PHE A 38 2.83 1.83 -18.11
N ARG A 39 2.69 3.14 -17.93
CA ARG A 39 2.17 4.07 -18.97
C ARG A 39 3.22 4.49 -20.00
N LYS A 40 4.45 3.96 -19.93
CA LYS A 40 5.57 4.32 -20.82
C LYS A 40 5.96 5.80 -20.75
N GLU A 41 5.78 6.43 -19.60
CA GLU A 41 6.14 7.82 -19.35
C GLU A 41 7.63 7.94 -18.99
N LYS A 42 8.54 7.87 -20.01
CA LYS A 42 9.98 8.21 -19.96
C LYS A 42 10.77 7.77 -18.70
N VAL A 43 10.50 6.62 -18.15
CA VAL A 43 11.29 6.03 -17.07
C VAL A 43 11.95 4.77 -17.64
N SER A 44 13.30 4.70 -17.63
CA SER A 44 13.98 3.45 -17.98
C SER A 44 13.73 2.41 -16.86
N GLU A 45 13.71 1.14 -17.21
CA GLU A 45 13.51 0.04 -16.25
C GLU A 45 14.55 0.06 -15.11
N GLU A 46 15.85 0.21 -15.46
CA GLU A 46 16.93 0.33 -14.48
C GLU A 46 16.72 1.53 -13.55
N SER A 47 16.32 2.69 -14.10
CA SER A 47 15.98 3.89 -13.31
C SER A 47 14.72 3.69 -12.44
N LEU A 48 13.77 2.83 -12.84
CA LEU A 48 12.60 2.51 -12.04
C LEU A 48 13.00 1.67 -10.82
N LEU A 49 13.77 0.61 -11.02
CA LEU A 49 14.21 -0.29 -9.95
C LEU A 49 14.97 0.49 -8.86
N ASP A 50 15.93 1.35 -9.26
CA ASP A 50 16.68 2.19 -8.32
C ASP A 50 15.77 3.16 -7.55
N LYS A 51 14.80 3.79 -8.24
CA LYS A 51 13.86 4.72 -7.61
C LYS A 51 12.88 4.01 -6.68
N MET A 52 12.39 2.84 -7.07
CA MET A 52 11.51 2.04 -6.20
C MET A 52 12.24 1.60 -4.95
N ARG A 53 13.48 1.12 -5.09
CA ARG A 53 14.34 0.77 -3.96
C ARG A 53 14.60 1.96 -3.03
N ALA A 54 14.83 3.15 -3.59
CA ALA A 54 15.01 4.34 -2.76
C ALA A 54 13.74 4.68 -1.96
N LYS A 55 12.55 4.48 -2.54
CA LYS A 55 11.27 4.72 -1.83
C LYS A 55 11.00 3.68 -0.75
N GLU A 56 11.31 2.43 -1.01
CA GLU A 56 11.24 1.36 -0.02
C GLU A 56 12.16 1.66 1.18
N VAL A 57 13.43 2.01 0.96
CA VAL A 57 14.37 2.40 2.03
C VAL A 57 13.88 3.62 2.82
N GLU A 58 13.29 4.64 2.15
CA GLU A 58 12.71 5.79 2.83
C GLU A 58 11.50 5.40 3.71
N ALA A 59 10.63 4.51 3.25
CA ALA A 59 9.47 4.02 4.00
C ALA A 59 9.89 3.14 5.19
N ASP A 60 10.83 2.24 4.99
CA ASP A 60 11.44 1.39 6.02
C ASP A 60 12.04 2.23 7.17
N GLU A 61 12.74 3.31 6.85
CA GLU A 61 13.30 4.20 7.86
C GLU A 61 12.21 4.90 8.68
N ILE A 62 11.11 5.34 8.05
CA ILE A 62 9.97 5.92 8.75
C ILE A 62 9.35 4.87 9.68
N ARG A 63 9.16 3.64 9.19
CA ARG A 63 8.64 2.52 9.99
C ARG A 63 9.54 2.19 11.17
N ARG A 64 10.85 2.14 10.97
CA ARG A 64 11.83 1.90 12.03
C ARG A 64 11.71 2.96 13.15
N ILE A 65 11.62 4.24 12.78
CA ILE A 65 11.42 5.34 13.73
C ILE A 65 10.09 5.16 14.49
N LEU A 66 9.01 4.80 13.79
CA LEU A 66 7.69 4.57 14.39
C LEU A 66 7.74 3.43 15.42
N ILE A 67 8.39 2.32 15.11
CA ILE A 67 8.52 1.17 16.01
C ILE A 67 9.38 1.50 17.24
N ASP A 68 10.51 2.21 17.06
CA ASP A 68 11.35 2.66 18.15
C ASP A 68 10.58 3.61 19.10
N ASP A 69 9.81 4.54 18.54
CA ASP A 69 8.96 5.43 19.32
C ASP A 69 7.84 4.69 20.06
N LEU A 70 7.22 3.68 19.44
CA LEU A 70 6.24 2.83 20.11
C LEU A 70 6.85 2.11 21.31
N HIS A 71 8.07 1.59 21.22
CA HIS A 71 8.74 0.93 22.32
C HIS A 71 9.00 1.89 23.49
N ASN A 72 9.37 3.13 23.21
CA ASN A 72 9.77 4.13 24.20
C ASN A 72 8.60 4.99 24.74
N THR A 73 7.39 4.84 24.20
CA THR A 73 6.23 5.66 24.61
C THR A 73 5.26 4.83 25.42
N PHE A 74 4.94 5.29 26.64
CA PHE A 74 4.03 4.58 27.55
C PHE A 74 2.54 4.78 27.18
N VAL A 75 2.17 5.94 26.72
CA VAL A 75 0.79 6.29 26.35
C VAL A 75 0.74 6.75 24.90
N THR A 76 -0.07 6.09 24.07
CA THR A 76 -0.28 6.39 22.65
C THR A 76 -1.72 6.88 22.40
N PRO A 77 -1.97 7.71 21.36
CA PRO A 77 -3.30 8.25 21.08
C PRO A 77 -4.26 7.22 20.50
N LEU A 78 -3.70 6.21 19.84
CA LEU A 78 -4.38 5.06 19.28
C LEU A 78 -3.83 3.79 19.94
N ASP A 79 -4.53 2.68 19.80
CA ASP A 79 -4.05 1.38 20.25
C ASP A 79 -2.70 1.06 19.59
N ARG A 80 -1.73 0.62 20.39
CA ARG A 80 -0.36 0.32 19.92
C ARG A 80 -0.34 -0.78 18.85
N GLU A 81 -1.18 -1.78 19.02
CA GLU A 81 -1.31 -2.87 18.07
C GLU A 81 -1.89 -2.39 16.73
N ASP A 82 -2.87 -1.48 16.77
CA ASP A 82 -3.43 -0.88 15.57
C ASP A 82 -2.38 -0.03 14.83
N ILE A 83 -1.59 0.79 15.54
CA ILE A 83 -0.51 1.59 14.95
C ILE A 83 0.51 0.67 14.27
N PHE A 84 0.94 -0.39 14.98
CA PHE A 84 1.91 -1.35 14.47
C PHE A 84 1.40 -2.07 13.21
N ASN A 85 0.18 -2.62 13.26
CA ASN A 85 -0.41 -3.37 12.16
C ASN A 85 -0.69 -2.48 10.94
N LEU A 86 -1.17 -1.25 11.15
CA LEU A 86 -1.37 -0.30 10.05
C LEU A 86 -0.06 0.03 9.34
N SER A 87 0.98 0.34 10.12
CA SER A 87 2.32 0.60 9.58
C SER A 87 2.87 -0.61 8.82
N LEU A 88 2.72 -1.83 9.37
CA LEU A 88 3.16 -3.07 8.71
C LEU A 88 2.51 -3.26 7.33
N HIS A 89 1.19 -3.12 7.25
CA HIS A 89 0.49 -3.38 5.99
C HIS A 89 0.73 -2.28 4.94
N ILE A 90 0.91 -1.02 5.36
CA ILE A 90 1.29 0.07 4.45
C ILE A 90 2.69 -0.18 3.87
N ASP A 91 3.63 -0.63 4.69
CA ASP A 91 4.99 -1.00 4.31
C ASP A 91 5.01 -2.14 3.29
N ASP A 92 4.37 -3.25 3.65
CA ASP A 92 4.25 -4.43 2.81
C ASP A 92 3.72 -4.10 1.40
N MET A 93 2.86 -3.09 1.24
CA MET A 93 2.38 -2.67 -0.09
C MET A 93 3.53 -2.15 -0.97
N LEU A 94 4.44 -1.36 -0.40
CA LEU A 94 5.55 -0.82 -1.17
C LEU A 94 6.59 -1.90 -1.46
N ASP A 95 6.84 -2.80 -0.51
CA ASP A 95 7.71 -3.96 -0.67
C ASP A 95 7.25 -4.85 -1.83
N TYR A 96 5.96 -5.17 -1.90
CA TYR A 96 5.41 -5.90 -3.04
C TYR A 96 5.50 -5.11 -4.35
N GLY A 97 5.37 -3.77 -4.30
CA GLY A 97 5.59 -2.91 -5.46
C GLY A 97 7.03 -3.00 -5.98
N TYR A 98 8.02 -2.90 -5.08
CA TYR A 98 9.43 -3.07 -5.41
C TYR A 98 9.72 -4.48 -5.93
N THR A 99 9.27 -5.52 -5.22
CA THR A 99 9.44 -6.93 -5.61
C THR A 99 8.82 -7.23 -6.96
N THR A 100 7.71 -6.59 -7.33
CA THR A 100 7.09 -6.72 -8.65
C THR A 100 8.05 -6.28 -9.75
N VAL A 101 8.68 -5.10 -9.60
CA VAL A 101 9.64 -4.57 -10.59
C VAL A 101 10.89 -5.45 -10.65
N GLU A 102 11.43 -5.84 -9.50
CA GLU A 102 12.60 -6.71 -9.41
C GLU A 102 12.35 -8.07 -10.08
N ALA A 103 11.19 -8.68 -9.82
CA ALA A 103 10.80 -9.95 -10.44
C ALA A 103 10.55 -9.81 -11.94
N MET A 104 9.95 -8.73 -12.42
CA MET A 104 9.81 -8.46 -13.85
C MET A 104 11.18 -8.39 -14.54
N HIS A 105 12.13 -7.69 -13.95
CA HIS A 105 13.50 -7.60 -14.45
C HIS A 105 14.20 -8.97 -14.44
N MET A 106 14.16 -9.71 -13.34
CA MET A 106 14.82 -11.02 -13.21
C MET A 106 14.22 -12.11 -14.12
N LEU A 107 12.91 -12.06 -14.34
CA LEU A 107 12.18 -13.05 -15.13
C LEU A 107 12.04 -12.64 -16.60
N GLU A 108 12.55 -11.48 -16.98
CA GLU A 108 12.46 -10.92 -18.35
C GLU A 108 10.99 -10.86 -18.83
N ILE A 109 10.10 -10.35 -17.98
CA ILE A 109 8.67 -10.21 -18.27
C ILE A 109 8.32 -8.75 -18.53
N ASP A 110 7.82 -8.50 -19.74
CA ASP A 110 7.28 -7.19 -20.11
C ASP A 110 5.88 -6.95 -19.53
N GLU A 111 5.51 -5.67 -19.45
CA GLU A 111 4.18 -5.24 -19.07
C GLU A 111 3.11 -5.72 -20.07
N ASP A 112 1.90 -5.93 -19.55
CA ASP A 112 0.70 -6.23 -20.34
C ASP A 112 -0.53 -5.47 -19.82
N ALA A 113 -1.64 -5.59 -20.51
CA ALA A 113 -2.85 -4.84 -20.21
C ALA A 113 -3.45 -5.19 -18.83
N HIS A 114 -3.30 -6.43 -18.36
CA HIS A 114 -3.77 -6.84 -17.04
C HIS A 114 -2.90 -6.22 -15.94
N LEU A 115 -1.57 -6.32 -16.06
CA LEU A 115 -0.63 -5.69 -15.11
C LEU A 115 -0.83 -4.17 -15.04
N GLN A 116 -0.99 -3.50 -16.20
CA GLN A 116 -1.27 -2.06 -16.25
C GLN A 116 -2.52 -1.70 -15.46
N LYS A 117 -3.61 -2.45 -15.62
CA LYS A 117 -4.85 -2.21 -14.88
C LYS A 117 -4.69 -2.49 -13.39
N MET A 118 -4.08 -3.64 -13.03
CA MET A 118 -3.86 -4.00 -11.63
C MET A 118 -3.04 -2.93 -10.91
N VAL A 119 -1.92 -2.48 -11.51
CA VAL A 119 -1.05 -1.44 -10.93
C VAL A 119 -1.76 -0.09 -10.82
N ALA A 120 -2.52 0.32 -11.83
CA ALA A 120 -3.30 1.56 -11.78
C ALA A 120 -4.35 1.52 -10.64
N THR A 121 -5.05 0.40 -10.50
CA THR A 121 -6.03 0.19 -9.42
C THR A 121 -5.35 0.16 -8.04
N MET A 122 -4.17 -0.44 -7.93
CA MET A 122 -3.38 -0.43 -6.69
C MET A 122 -2.89 0.96 -6.31
N ARG A 123 -2.48 1.79 -7.28
CA ARG A 123 -2.13 3.18 -7.02
C ARG A 123 -3.34 3.97 -6.49
N ASP A 124 -4.53 3.73 -7.03
CA ASP A 124 -5.77 4.35 -6.54
C ASP A 124 -6.11 3.88 -5.11
N ALA A 125 -5.92 2.58 -4.81
CA ALA A 125 -6.08 2.05 -3.46
C ALA A 125 -5.12 2.70 -2.45
N ALA A 126 -3.85 2.86 -2.82
CA ALA A 126 -2.87 3.57 -1.97
C ALA A 126 -3.24 5.04 -1.76
N ALA A 127 -3.79 5.73 -2.77
CA ALA A 127 -4.26 7.10 -2.63
C ALA A 127 -5.44 7.20 -1.64
N GLU A 128 -6.38 6.25 -1.69
CA GLU A 128 -7.50 6.19 -0.75
C GLU A 128 -7.00 5.88 0.68
N LEU A 129 -6.02 4.99 0.86
CA LEU A 129 -5.41 4.71 2.17
C LEU A 129 -4.66 5.93 2.72
N ALA A 130 -3.87 6.63 1.91
CA ALA A 130 -3.19 7.85 2.32
C ALA A 130 -4.18 8.93 2.76
N LEU A 131 -5.31 9.08 2.06
CA LEU A 131 -6.39 10.00 2.46
C LEU A 131 -7.06 9.53 3.75
N ALA A 132 -7.27 8.22 3.94
CA ALA A 132 -7.84 7.68 5.19
C ALA A 132 -6.96 8.02 6.39
N VAL A 133 -5.65 7.77 6.31
CA VAL A 133 -4.70 8.07 7.39
C VAL A 133 -4.68 9.57 7.69
N LYS A 134 -4.62 10.45 6.68
CA LYS A 134 -4.67 11.91 6.85
C LYS A 134 -5.95 12.43 7.53
N ARG A 135 -7.05 11.71 7.38
CA ARG A 135 -8.34 12.08 7.97
C ARG A 135 -8.59 11.46 9.34
N LEU A 136 -7.76 10.52 9.75
CA LEU A 136 -8.00 9.67 10.93
C LEU A 136 -8.23 10.48 12.22
N SER A 137 -7.39 11.49 12.50
CA SER A 137 -7.51 12.33 13.70
C SER A 137 -8.58 13.41 13.58
N ALA A 138 -8.71 14.04 12.40
CA ALA A 138 -9.58 15.20 12.23
C ALA A 138 -11.03 14.82 11.90
N ASN A 139 -11.24 13.74 11.14
CA ASN A 139 -12.55 13.28 10.70
C ASN A 139 -12.60 11.76 10.51
N PRO A 140 -12.68 10.96 11.59
CA PRO A 140 -12.64 9.49 11.51
C PRO A 140 -13.71 8.88 10.60
N ARG A 141 -14.90 9.49 10.52
CA ARG A 141 -15.96 9.00 9.62
C ARG A 141 -15.54 9.06 8.15
N VAL A 142 -14.92 10.16 7.73
CA VAL A 142 -14.39 10.33 6.38
C VAL A 142 -13.21 9.37 6.15
N ALA A 143 -12.35 9.17 7.15
CA ALA A 143 -11.30 8.14 7.08
C ALA A 143 -11.88 6.74 6.80
N GLY A 144 -12.95 6.36 7.48
CA GLY A 144 -13.65 5.09 7.24
C GLY A 144 -14.29 4.98 5.84
N GLU A 145 -14.71 6.09 5.23
CA GLU A 145 -15.19 6.09 3.84
C GLU A 145 -14.06 5.83 2.85
N HIS A 146 -12.88 6.45 3.06
CA HIS A 146 -11.69 6.19 2.26
C HIS A 146 -11.23 4.74 2.40
N ALA A 147 -11.17 4.19 3.61
CA ALA A 147 -10.83 2.79 3.84
C ALA A 147 -11.77 1.82 3.10
N ARG A 148 -13.09 2.08 3.11
CA ARG A 148 -14.05 1.27 2.33
C ARG A 148 -13.86 1.38 0.82
N ARG A 149 -13.40 2.53 0.30
CA ARG A 149 -13.07 2.66 -1.13
C ARG A 149 -11.82 1.88 -1.49
N ALA A 150 -10.79 1.90 -0.64
CA ALA A 150 -9.60 1.07 -0.83
C ALA A 150 -9.95 -0.44 -0.91
N LYS A 151 -10.83 -0.94 -0.04
CA LYS A 151 -11.32 -2.33 -0.10
C LYS A 151 -12.06 -2.67 -1.40
N LYS A 152 -12.81 -1.74 -1.98
CA LYS A 152 -13.46 -1.99 -3.28
C LYS A 152 -12.44 -2.12 -4.40
N LEU A 153 -11.39 -1.31 -4.36
CA LEU A 153 -10.31 -1.36 -5.35
C LEU A 153 -9.50 -2.66 -5.25
N GLU A 154 -9.29 -3.18 -4.04
CA GLU A 154 -8.70 -4.52 -3.86
C GLU A 154 -9.53 -5.61 -4.55
N ASN A 155 -10.84 -5.64 -4.33
CA ASN A 155 -11.72 -6.60 -5.00
C ASN A 155 -11.66 -6.48 -6.55
N GLU A 156 -11.44 -5.27 -7.07
CA GLU A 156 -11.25 -5.02 -8.50
C GLU A 156 -9.93 -5.63 -9.00
N VAL A 157 -8.83 -5.47 -8.25
CA VAL A 157 -7.53 -6.11 -8.55
C VAL A 157 -7.67 -7.63 -8.57
N GLU A 158 -8.34 -8.21 -7.57
CA GLU A 158 -8.57 -9.64 -7.48
C GLU A 158 -9.41 -10.19 -8.66
N GLN A 159 -10.36 -9.41 -9.14
CA GLN A 159 -11.11 -9.79 -10.34
C GLN A 159 -10.21 -9.79 -11.58
N ILE A 160 -9.42 -8.71 -11.79
CA ILE A 160 -8.48 -8.62 -12.92
C ILE A 160 -7.46 -9.77 -12.86
N TYR A 161 -6.94 -10.08 -11.67
CA TYR A 161 -6.03 -11.20 -11.45
C TYR A 161 -6.64 -12.54 -11.92
N ARG A 162 -7.88 -12.84 -11.50
CA ARG A 162 -8.57 -14.08 -11.90
C ARG A 162 -8.78 -14.17 -13.41
N GLU A 163 -9.15 -13.06 -14.05
CA GLU A 163 -9.31 -12.99 -15.51
C GLU A 163 -7.96 -13.23 -16.21
N ALA A 164 -6.90 -12.55 -15.75
CA ALA A 164 -5.54 -12.70 -16.28
C ALA A 164 -5.04 -14.15 -16.17
N ILE A 165 -5.22 -14.78 -15.01
CA ILE A 165 -4.84 -16.17 -14.79
C ILE A 165 -5.62 -17.12 -15.72
N ALA A 166 -6.93 -16.91 -15.86
CA ALA A 166 -7.76 -17.73 -16.75
C ALA A 166 -7.27 -17.66 -18.22
N GLU A 167 -6.92 -16.46 -18.71
CA GLU A 167 -6.37 -16.26 -20.04
C GLU A 167 -5.00 -16.92 -20.22
N LEU A 168 -4.10 -16.80 -19.23
CA LEU A 168 -2.78 -17.41 -19.26
C LEU A 168 -2.85 -18.93 -19.42
N PHE A 169 -3.72 -19.60 -18.68
CA PHE A 169 -3.87 -21.06 -18.73
C PHE A 169 -4.50 -21.56 -20.03
N GLN A 170 -5.22 -20.72 -20.76
CA GLN A 170 -5.81 -21.09 -22.07
C GLN A 170 -4.80 -20.97 -23.22
N LYS A 171 -3.74 -20.17 -23.07
CA LYS A 171 -2.78 -19.87 -24.15
C LYS A 171 -1.60 -20.83 -24.23
N ALA A 172 -1.24 -21.49 -23.14
CA ALA A 172 -0.05 -22.35 -23.09
C ALA A 172 -0.29 -23.67 -23.83
N THR A 173 0.32 -23.83 -25.00
CA THR A 173 0.20 -25.03 -25.87
C THR A 173 1.52 -25.81 -26.00
N ASP A 174 2.65 -25.20 -25.67
CA ASP A 174 3.96 -25.83 -25.67
C ASP A 174 4.77 -25.52 -24.38
N PHE A 175 5.98 -26.09 -24.29
CA PHE A 175 6.83 -25.93 -23.10
C PHE A 175 7.30 -24.49 -22.88
N ASN A 176 7.60 -23.75 -23.93
CA ASN A 176 8.07 -22.36 -23.80
C ASN A 176 6.95 -21.43 -23.34
N GLU A 177 5.77 -21.60 -23.92
CA GLU A 177 4.55 -20.87 -23.49
C GLU A 177 4.17 -21.22 -22.05
N LEU A 178 4.35 -22.49 -21.63
CA LEU A 178 4.15 -22.88 -20.23
C LEU A 178 5.14 -22.18 -19.30
N MET A 179 6.41 -22.08 -19.67
CA MET A 179 7.42 -21.38 -18.86
C MET A 179 7.13 -19.89 -18.77
N GLU A 180 6.74 -19.24 -19.86
CA GLU A 180 6.32 -17.83 -19.83
C GLU A 180 5.07 -17.62 -18.97
N MET A 181 4.09 -18.49 -19.10
CA MET A 181 2.88 -18.48 -18.25
C MET A 181 3.24 -18.53 -16.76
N LEU A 182 4.17 -19.41 -16.36
CA LEU A 182 4.59 -19.53 -14.95
C LEU A 182 5.30 -18.27 -14.44
N ARG A 183 6.18 -17.67 -15.26
CA ARG A 183 6.87 -16.41 -14.93
C ARG A 183 5.86 -15.27 -14.79
N ARG A 184 4.95 -15.12 -15.73
CA ARG A 184 3.92 -14.06 -15.75
C ARG A 184 2.93 -14.21 -14.59
N ARG A 185 2.53 -15.45 -14.28
CA ARG A 185 1.70 -15.76 -13.11
C ARG A 185 2.36 -15.29 -11.80
N GLU A 186 3.68 -15.41 -11.67
CA GLU A 186 4.41 -14.95 -10.48
C GLU A 186 4.30 -13.44 -10.33
N ILE A 187 4.47 -12.68 -11.42
CA ILE A 187 4.31 -11.22 -11.40
C ILE A 187 2.88 -10.82 -11.00
N TYR A 188 1.86 -11.43 -11.59
CA TYR A 188 0.47 -11.15 -11.21
C TYR A 188 0.21 -11.44 -9.73
N ARG A 189 0.81 -12.52 -9.20
CA ARG A 189 0.68 -12.88 -7.79
C ARG A 189 1.30 -11.83 -6.85
N HIS A 190 2.41 -11.20 -7.21
CA HIS A 190 2.99 -10.11 -6.43
C HIS A 190 2.01 -8.92 -6.32
N VAL A 191 1.36 -8.54 -7.41
CA VAL A 191 0.39 -7.44 -7.40
C VAL A 191 -0.89 -7.84 -6.65
N SER A 192 -1.36 -9.08 -6.76
CA SER A 192 -2.48 -9.59 -5.95
C SER A 192 -2.15 -9.59 -4.45
N ASN A 193 -0.94 -10.03 -4.05
CA ASN A 193 -0.49 -9.95 -2.66
C ASN A 193 -0.41 -8.49 -2.15
N MET A 194 0.00 -7.54 -3.00
CA MET A 194 -0.03 -6.12 -2.67
C MET A 194 -1.47 -5.66 -2.37
N ALA A 195 -2.45 -6.13 -3.13
CA ALA A 195 -3.86 -5.81 -2.91
C ALA A 195 -4.36 -6.38 -1.58
N ASP A 196 -3.96 -7.59 -1.21
CA ASP A 196 -4.23 -8.17 0.12
C ASP A 196 -3.71 -7.28 1.26
N ARG A 197 -2.51 -6.68 1.10
CA ARG A 197 -1.96 -5.75 2.10
C ARG A 197 -2.76 -4.46 2.18
N ALA A 198 -3.21 -3.92 1.05
CA ALA A 198 -4.10 -2.75 1.02
C ALA A 198 -5.43 -3.03 1.73
N ASN A 199 -6.01 -4.22 1.52
CA ASN A 199 -7.21 -4.66 2.22
C ASN A 199 -6.99 -4.75 3.74
N GLN A 200 -5.89 -5.35 4.18
CA GLN A 200 -5.54 -5.47 5.60
C GLN A 200 -5.32 -4.10 6.24
N ALA A 201 -4.63 -3.17 5.57
CA ALA A 201 -4.50 -1.78 6.03
C ALA A 201 -5.86 -1.09 6.18
N ALA A 202 -6.76 -1.29 5.21
CA ALA A 202 -8.12 -0.74 5.25
C ALA A 202 -8.95 -1.34 6.39
N ASP A 203 -8.79 -2.63 6.71
CA ASP A 203 -9.44 -3.27 7.86
C ASP A 203 -8.97 -2.70 9.18
N VAL A 204 -7.65 -2.51 9.36
CA VAL A 204 -7.09 -1.86 10.56
C VAL A 204 -7.62 -0.43 10.69
N LEU A 205 -7.65 0.36 9.61
CA LEU A 205 -8.25 1.71 9.62
C LEU A 205 -9.73 1.67 10.03
N GLY A 206 -10.49 0.70 9.52
CA GLY A 206 -11.88 0.49 9.92
C GLY A 206 -12.03 0.18 11.42
N MET A 207 -11.15 -0.65 11.99
CA MET A 207 -11.13 -0.96 13.43
C MET A 207 -10.78 0.29 14.26
N ILE A 208 -9.76 1.05 13.86
CA ILE A 208 -9.40 2.31 14.54
C ILE A 208 -10.60 3.28 14.54
N VAL A 209 -11.23 3.47 13.38
CA VAL A 209 -12.40 4.35 13.26
C VAL A 209 -13.53 3.94 14.20
N MET A 210 -13.81 2.62 14.33
CA MET A 210 -14.83 2.13 15.26
C MET A 210 -14.49 2.38 16.74
N LYS A 211 -13.20 2.42 17.09
CA LYS A 211 -12.73 2.67 18.47
C LYS A 211 -12.76 4.15 18.86
N VAL A 212 -12.70 5.07 17.87
CA VAL A 212 -12.59 6.52 18.13
C VAL A 212 -13.87 7.31 17.88
N ILE A 213 -14.94 6.70 17.32
CA ILE A 213 -16.28 7.27 17.17
C ILE A 213 -17.17 6.83 18.34
#